data_a9f9561d096062fce186f4521ec2a423
#
_entry.id   a9f9561d096062fce186f4521ec2a423
#
_cell.length_a   1.000
_cell.length_b   1.000
_cell.length_c   1.000
_cell.angle_alpha   90.00
_cell.angle_beta   90.00
_cell.angle_gamma   90.00
#
_symmetry.space_group_name_H-M   'P 1'
#
loop_
_entity.id
_entity.type
_entity.pdbx_description
1 polymer ?
#
loop_
_entity_poly.entity_id
_entity_poly.type
_entity_poly.pdbx_seq_one_letter_code
_entity_poly.pdbx_strand_id
1 'polypeptide(L)'
;MAQDSKSVFTAMGARLAIARNEVGLTQTAMAEAIGVSHRAYHSYEKGQRGLPIEALVAMAERFDVDAAWILLGTKAVRAAHDFDALKRIETSLDQHLNEEAIKIKSEKRGAIVARWYQSHIEGREVTDDDVHTWIELVRE
;
A
#
# COMPACT_ATOMS: atom_id res chain seq x y z
N MET A 1 -19.49 10.02 22.65
CA MET A 1 -19.76 9.84 21.22
C MET A 1 -19.33 11.03 20.36
N ALA A 2 -19.69 12.27 20.70
CA ALA A 2 -19.32 13.45 19.92
C ALA A 2 -17.79 13.73 19.86
N GLN A 3 -17.03 13.37 20.88
CA GLN A 3 -15.56 13.52 20.90
C GLN A 3 -14.85 12.53 19.97
N ASP A 4 -15.37 11.32 19.82
CA ASP A 4 -14.76 10.31 18.94
C ASP A 4 -14.89 10.69 17.46
N SER A 5 -16.05 11.23 17.05
CA SER A 5 -16.27 11.70 15.67
C SER A 5 -15.34 12.85 15.29
N LYS A 6 -15.12 13.79 16.21
CA LYS A 6 -14.21 14.93 15.99
C LYS A 6 -12.76 14.45 15.84
N SER A 7 -12.35 13.48 16.63
CA SER A 7 -11.01 12.87 16.52
C SER A 7 -10.83 12.14 15.19
N VAL A 8 -11.83 11.41 14.73
CA VAL A 8 -11.82 10.72 13.43
C VAL A 8 -11.69 11.71 12.28
N PHE A 9 -12.47 12.79 12.27
CA PHE A 9 -12.40 13.79 11.21
C PHE A 9 -11.08 14.57 11.21
N THR A 10 -10.51 14.83 12.37
CA THR A 10 -9.19 15.46 12.48
C THR A 10 -8.09 14.57 11.88
N ALA A 11 -8.10 13.30 12.19
CA ALA A 11 -7.14 12.34 11.62
C ALA A 11 -7.30 12.17 10.11
N MET A 12 -8.54 12.07 9.63
CA MET A 12 -8.85 12.03 8.18
C MET A 12 -8.39 13.29 7.47
N GLY A 13 -8.65 14.46 8.05
CA GLY A 13 -8.26 15.76 7.51
C GLY A 13 -6.74 15.90 7.37
N ALA A 14 -5.98 15.44 8.34
CA ALA A 14 -4.53 15.42 8.28
C ALA A 14 -4.01 14.52 7.15
N ARG A 15 -4.58 13.34 6.97
CA ARG A 15 -4.24 12.44 5.86
C ARG A 15 -4.65 13.01 4.50
N LEU A 16 -5.78 13.70 4.45
CA LEU A 16 -6.25 14.39 3.24
C LEU A 16 -5.24 15.45 2.79
N ALA A 17 -4.71 16.26 3.71
CA ALA A 17 -3.67 17.24 3.43
C ALA A 17 -2.38 16.59 2.92
N ILE A 18 -1.97 15.49 3.51
CA ILE A 18 -0.79 14.71 3.05
C ILE A 18 -1.02 14.22 1.62
N ALA A 19 -2.16 13.60 1.33
CA ALA A 19 -2.49 13.10 -0.01
C ALA A 19 -2.50 14.23 -1.05
N ARG A 20 -3.09 15.38 -0.72
CA ARG A 20 -3.07 16.55 -1.60
C ARG A 20 -1.65 17.04 -1.88
N ASN A 21 -0.82 17.14 -0.87
CA ASN A 21 0.58 17.56 -1.02
C ASN A 21 1.40 16.57 -1.88
N GLU A 22 1.16 15.28 -1.75
CA GLU A 22 1.80 14.25 -2.58
C GLU A 22 1.38 14.36 -4.06
N VAL A 23 0.13 14.73 -4.32
CA VAL A 23 -0.34 15.03 -5.69
C VAL A 23 0.25 16.35 -6.22
N GLY A 24 0.70 17.23 -5.35
CA GLY A 24 1.30 18.52 -5.72
C GLY A 24 0.28 19.64 -5.98
N LEU A 25 -0.93 19.54 -5.47
CA LEU A 25 -1.99 20.53 -5.66
C LEU A 25 -2.16 21.44 -4.44
N THR A 26 -2.57 22.68 -4.71
CA THR A 26 -3.07 23.60 -3.68
C THR A 26 -4.45 23.18 -3.20
N GLN A 27 -4.90 23.69 -2.06
CA GLN A 27 -6.27 23.45 -1.58
C GLN A 27 -7.32 23.89 -2.61
N THR A 28 -7.14 25.04 -3.23
CA THR A 28 -8.05 25.58 -4.26
C THR A 28 -8.10 24.65 -5.48
N ALA A 29 -6.94 24.24 -5.98
CA ALA A 29 -6.87 23.34 -7.14
C ALA A 29 -7.49 21.97 -6.86
N MET A 30 -7.25 21.41 -5.67
CA MET A 30 -7.87 20.16 -5.28
C MET A 30 -9.39 20.30 -5.14
N ALA A 31 -9.87 21.37 -4.50
CA ALA A 31 -11.31 21.65 -4.37
C ALA A 31 -12.00 21.72 -5.73
N GLU A 32 -11.42 22.44 -6.68
CA GLU A 32 -11.94 22.52 -8.06
C GLU A 32 -11.96 21.15 -8.74
N ALA A 33 -10.88 20.39 -8.60
CA ALA A 33 -10.75 19.07 -9.23
C ALA A 33 -11.79 18.07 -8.74
N ILE A 34 -12.19 18.13 -7.48
CA ILE A 34 -13.17 17.20 -6.89
C ILE A 34 -14.59 17.77 -6.76
N GLY A 35 -14.81 18.99 -7.27
CA GLY A 35 -16.13 19.59 -7.36
C GLY A 35 -16.71 20.11 -6.04
N VAL A 36 -15.86 20.56 -5.11
CA VAL A 36 -16.27 21.19 -3.85
C VAL A 36 -15.79 22.63 -3.78
N SER A 37 -16.38 23.45 -2.90
CA SER A 37 -15.89 24.80 -2.66
C SER A 37 -14.55 24.78 -1.90
N HIS A 38 -13.72 25.80 -2.10
CA HIS A 38 -12.48 25.95 -1.35
C HIS A 38 -12.72 25.98 0.17
N ARG A 39 -13.77 26.66 0.60
CA ARG A 39 -14.15 26.73 2.02
C ARG A 39 -14.51 25.36 2.60
N ALA A 40 -15.28 24.57 1.85
CA ALA A 40 -15.63 23.22 2.24
C ALA A 40 -14.39 22.33 2.33
N TYR A 41 -13.52 22.37 1.31
CA TYR A 41 -12.30 21.59 1.28
C TYR A 41 -11.37 21.94 2.45
N HIS A 42 -11.18 23.23 2.74
CA HIS A 42 -10.42 23.68 3.89
C HIS A 42 -10.97 23.12 5.21
N SER A 43 -12.28 23.08 5.37
CA SER A 43 -12.95 22.50 6.53
C SER A 43 -12.71 21.00 6.67
N TYR A 44 -12.60 20.29 5.56
CA TYR A 44 -12.26 18.85 5.54
C TYR A 44 -10.83 18.60 6.05
N GLU A 45 -9.86 19.34 5.57
CA GLU A 45 -8.47 19.22 6.05
C GLU A 45 -8.31 19.62 7.53
N LYS A 46 -9.11 20.57 7.99
CA LYS A 46 -9.13 20.99 9.41
C LYS A 46 -9.86 20.00 10.32
N GLY A 47 -10.53 19.01 9.78
CA GLY A 47 -11.32 18.06 10.56
C GLY A 47 -12.59 18.66 11.16
N GLN A 48 -13.04 19.81 10.67
CA GLN A 48 -14.28 20.47 11.10
C GLN A 48 -15.53 19.82 10.49
N ARG A 49 -15.36 19.18 9.35
CA ARG A 49 -16.40 18.47 8.61
C ARG A 49 -15.85 17.16 8.05
N GLY A 50 -16.69 16.14 7.98
CA GLY A 50 -16.37 14.89 7.29
C GLY A 50 -16.31 15.10 5.79
N LEU A 51 -15.33 14.44 5.13
CA LEU A 51 -15.22 14.44 3.67
C LEU A 51 -16.39 13.65 3.07
N PRO A 52 -17.15 14.23 2.11
CA PRO A 52 -18.17 13.46 1.40
C PRO A 52 -17.57 12.30 0.61
N ILE A 53 -18.29 11.20 0.56
CA ILE A 53 -17.82 9.99 -0.15
C ILE A 53 -17.55 10.28 -1.62
N GLU A 54 -18.40 11.08 -2.26
CA GLU A 54 -18.26 11.47 -3.66
C GLU A 54 -16.95 12.22 -3.93
N ALA A 55 -16.54 13.09 -3.01
CA ALA A 55 -15.27 13.80 -3.10
C ALA A 55 -14.08 12.85 -2.96
N LEU A 56 -14.17 11.89 -2.05
CA LEU A 56 -13.15 10.86 -1.86
C LEU A 56 -13.01 9.95 -3.07
N VAL A 57 -14.13 9.53 -3.66
CA VAL A 57 -14.15 8.75 -4.91
C VAL A 57 -13.49 9.55 -6.04
N ALA A 58 -13.81 10.83 -6.19
CA ALA A 58 -13.19 11.69 -7.19
C ALA A 58 -11.68 11.82 -7.02
N MET A 59 -11.19 11.92 -5.78
CA MET A 59 -9.74 11.92 -5.51
C MET A 59 -9.08 10.59 -5.88
N ALA A 60 -9.70 9.47 -5.53
CA ALA A 60 -9.19 8.16 -5.85
C ALA A 60 -9.12 7.90 -7.37
N GLU A 61 -10.17 8.26 -8.09
CA GLU A 61 -10.26 8.06 -9.55
C GLU A 61 -9.32 8.98 -10.35
N ARG A 62 -9.23 10.26 -9.95
CA ARG A 62 -8.46 11.26 -10.70
C ARG A 62 -6.98 11.28 -10.37
N PHE A 63 -6.62 11.02 -9.13
CA PHE A 63 -5.26 11.20 -8.62
C PHE A 63 -4.65 9.91 -8.06
N ASP A 64 -5.36 8.80 -8.16
CA ASP A 64 -4.91 7.51 -7.62
C ASP A 64 -4.59 7.55 -6.10
N VAL A 65 -5.33 8.38 -5.38
CA VAL A 65 -5.21 8.52 -3.92
C VAL A 65 -5.80 7.29 -3.24
N ASP A 66 -5.12 6.79 -2.23
CA ASP A 66 -5.59 5.66 -1.43
C ASP A 66 -6.71 6.08 -0.48
N ALA A 67 -7.95 5.85 -0.90
CA ALA A 67 -9.15 6.17 -0.13
C ALA A 67 -9.22 5.42 1.21
N ALA A 68 -8.80 4.17 1.25
CA ALA A 68 -8.78 3.37 2.48
C ALA A 68 -7.79 3.94 3.49
N TRP A 69 -6.63 4.40 3.04
CA TRP A 69 -5.68 5.06 3.91
C TRP A 69 -6.21 6.38 4.48
N ILE A 70 -6.87 7.21 3.67
CA ILE A 70 -7.49 8.45 4.17
C ILE A 70 -8.54 8.14 5.23
N LEU A 71 -9.39 7.15 5.00
CA LEU A 71 -10.48 6.79 5.91
C LEU A 71 -9.98 6.13 7.20
N LEU A 72 -9.11 5.14 7.07
CA LEU A 72 -8.78 4.21 8.15
C LEU A 72 -7.36 4.38 8.69
N GLY A 73 -6.50 5.12 7.99
CA GLY A 73 -5.09 5.25 8.33
C GLY A 73 -4.26 4.00 8.04
N THR A 74 -4.86 2.97 7.50
CA THR A 74 -4.19 1.76 7.04
C THR A 74 -3.97 1.89 5.54
N LYS A 75 -2.74 1.75 5.08
CA LYS A 75 -2.51 1.59 3.64
C LYS A 75 -3.30 0.35 3.22
N ALA A 76 -4.24 0.52 2.29
CA ALA A 76 -4.74 -0.63 1.58
C ALA A 76 -3.50 -1.34 1.07
N VAL A 77 -3.37 -2.61 1.42
CA VAL A 77 -2.43 -3.47 0.72
C VAL A 77 -2.94 -3.44 -0.72
N ARG A 78 -2.42 -2.51 -1.52
CA ARG A 78 -2.53 -2.65 -2.94
C ARG A 78 -1.83 -3.97 -3.23
N ALA A 79 -2.62 -4.98 -3.47
CA ALA A 79 -2.21 -6.07 -4.33
C ALA A 79 -2.06 -5.51 -5.76
N ALA A 80 -1.33 -4.43 -5.92
CA ALA A 80 -0.61 -4.20 -7.13
C ALA A 80 0.33 -5.38 -7.17
N HIS A 81 -0.01 -6.32 -8.05
CA HIS A 81 0.90 -7.41 -8.36
C HIS A 81 2.21 -6.76 -8.74
N ASP A 82 3.15 -6.73 -7.81
CA ASP A 82 4.48 -6.22 -8.07
C ASP A 82 5.21 -7.29 -8.88
N PHE A 83 4.91 -7.33 -10.18
CA PHE A 83 5.53 -8.28 -11.11
C PHE A 83 7.05 -8.12 -11.16
N ASP A 84 7.56 -6.93 -10.90
CA ASP A 84 9.00 -6.71 -10.83
C ASP A 84 9.58 -7.33 -9.57
N ALA A 85 8.87 -7.27 -8.44
CA ALA A 85 9.26 -8.00 -7.24
C ALA A 85 9.23 -9.51 -7.46
N LEU A 86 8.20 -10.05 -8.10
CA LEU A 86 8.14 -11.48 -8.44
C LEU A 86 9.32 -11.92 -9.31
N LYS A 87 9.66 -11.16 -10.34
CA LYS A 87 10.82 -11.44 -11.18
C LYS A 87 12.13 -11.42 -10.40
N ARG A 88 12.32 -10.43 -9.53
CA ARG A 88 13.50 -10.35 -8.66
C ARG A 88 13.60 -11.56 -7.73
N ILE A 89 12.48 -11.96 -7.13
CA ILE A 89 12.40 -13.12 -6.24
C ILE A 89 12.75 -14.40 -6.99
N GLU A 90 12.17 -14.62 -8.16
CA GLU A 90 12.49 -15.80 -8.99
C GLU A 90 13.96 -15.84 -9.38
N THR A 91 14.53 -14.71 -9.82
CA THR A 91 15.95 -14.63 -10.17
C THR A 91 16.85 -14.90 -8.97
N SER A 92 16.53 -14.36 -7.80
CA SER A 92 17.30 -14.58 -6.59
C SER A 92 17.21 -16.03 -6.13
N LEU A 93 16.04 -16.65 -6.22
CA LEU A 93 15.88 -18.07 -5.89
C LEU A 93 16.67 -18.97 -6.86
N ASP A 94 16.64 -18.66 -8.15
CA ASP A 94 17.47 -19.38 -9.14
C ASP A 94 18.95 -19.30 -8.81
N GLN A 95 19.43 -18.14 -8.40
CA GLN A 95 20.80 -17.94 -8.01
C GLN A 95 21.18 -18.84 -6.82
N HIS A 96 20.39 -18.82 -5.74
CA HIS A 96 20.63 -19.68 -4.56
C HIS A 96 20.64 -21.17 -4.92
N LEU A 97 19.67 -21.61 -5.73
CA LEU A 97 19.59 -23.02 -6.15
C LEU A 97 20.78 -23.44 -7.01
N ASN A 98 21.27 -22.56 -7.87
CA ASN A 98 22.41 -22.83 -8.73
C ASN A 98 23.74 -22.84 -7.95
N GLU A 99 23.94 -21.89 -7.04
CA GLU A 99 25.14 -21.81 -6.20
C GLU A 99 25.31 -23.05 -5.32
N GLU A 100 24.21 -23.60 -4.80
CA GLU A 100 24.22 -24.78 -3.95
C GLU A 100 24.01 -26.10 -4.73
N ALA A 101 23.84 -26.03 -6.05
CA ALA A 101 23.52 -27.16 -6.93
C ALA A 101 22.28 -27.97 -6.48
N ILE A 102 21.29 -27.27 -5.92
CA ILE A 102 20.06 -27.88 -5.41
C ILE A 102 18.99 -27.91 -6.52
N LYS A 103 18.36 -29.09 -6.64
CA LYS A 103 17.19 -29.28 -7.52
C LYS A 103 15.94 -29.47 -6.68
N ILE A 104 14.95 -28.66 -6.91
CA ILE A 104 13.62 -28.77 -6.29
C ILE A 104 12.53 -28.88 -7.35
N LYS A 105 11.43 -29.55 -6.99
CA LYS A 105 10.26 -29.69 -7.87
C LYS A 105 9.56 -28.33 -8.04
N SER A 106 8.94 -28.10 -9.19
CA SER A 106 8.25 -26.86 -9.52
C SER A 106 7.22 -26.43 -8.46
N GLU A 107 6.46 -27.39 -7.92
CA GLU A 107 5.47 -27.13 -6.87
C GLU A 107 6.11 -26.57 -5.59
N LYS A 108 7.23 -27.16 -5.17
CA LYS A 108 7.99 -26.72 -4.00
C LYS A 108 8.65 -25.37 -4.23
N ARG A 109 9.13 -25.12 -5.45
CA ARG A 109 9.63 -23.81 -5.87
C ARG A 109 8.56 -22.73 -5.76
N GLY A 110 7.36 -22.99 -6.25
CA GLY A 110 6.23 -22.08 -6.13
C GLY A 110 5.88 -21.71 -4.68
N ALA A 111 5.98 -22.65 -3.76
CA ALA A 111 5.77 -22.40 -2.33
C ALA A 111 6.79 -21.43 -1.73
N ILE A 112 8.08 -21.54 -2.10
CA ILE A 112 9.12 -20.60 -1.67
C ILE A 112 8.86 -19.21 -2.24
N VAL A 113 8.57 -19.10 -3.53
CA VAL A 113 8.26 -17.83 -4.20
C VAL A 113 7.07 -17.14 -3.55
N ALA A 114 5.99 -17.87 -3.27
CA ALA A 114 4.80 -17.34 -2.62
C ALA A 114 5.11 -16.81 -1.21
N ARG A 115 5.90 -17.54 -0.42
CA ARG A 115 6.30 -17.12 0.93
C ARG A 115 7.19 -15.88 0.91
N TRP A 116 8.13 -15.82 -0.02
CA TRP A 116 9.00 -14.66 -0.22
C TRP A 116 8.19 -13.43 -0.65
N TYR A 117 7.29 -13.59 -1.60
CA TYR A 117 6.41 -12.52 -2.06
C TYR A 117 5.48 -12.02 -0.95
N GLN A 118 4.94 -12.91 -0.12
CA GLN A 118 4.16 -12.53 1.06
C GLN A 118 4.98 -11.67 2.02
N SER A 119 6.22 -12.05 2.30
CA SER A 119 7.14 -11.24 3.13
C SER A 119 7.41 -9.86 2.52
N HIS A 120 7.56 -9.78 1.20
CA HIS A 120 7.72 -8.52 0.47
C HIS A 120 6.50 -7.60 0.64
N ILE A 121 5.28 -8.13 0.49
CA ILE A 121 4.04 -7.39 0.69
C ILE A 121 3.92 -6.87 2.13
N GLU A 122 4.33 -7.67 3.10
CA GLU A 122 4.32 -7.32 4.52
C GLU A 122 5.43 -6.33 4.91
N GLY A 123 6.31 -5.97 3.96
CA GLY A 123 7.44 -5.08 4.19
C GLY A 123 8.55 -5.69 5.04
N ARG A 124 8.58 -7.03 5.14
CA ARG A 124 9.60 -7.77 5.85
C ARG A 124 10.79 -8.08 4.94
N GLU A 125 11.99 -7.70 5.38
CA GLU A 125 13.21 -8.06 4.70
C GLU A 125 13.45 -9.58 4.81
N VAL A 126 13.76 -10.20 3.68
CA VAL A 126 14.08 -11.62 3.58
C VAL A 126 15.59 -11.76 3.42
N THR A 127 16.21 -12.49 4.33
CA THR A 127 17.65 -12.73 4.34
C THR A 127 18.01 -14.01 3.58
N ASP A 128 19.26 -14.17 3.21
CA ASP A 128 19.77 -15.40 2.58
C ASP A 128 19.54 -16.63 3.48
N ASP A 129 19.63 -16.46 4.80
CA ASP A 129 19.38 -17.50 5.79
C ASP A 129 17.90 -17.95 5.81
N ASP A 130 16.96 -17.00 5.64
CA ASP A 130 15.55 -17.32 5.46
C ASP A 130 15.33 -18.17 4.22
N VAL A 131 15.93 -17.80 3.10
CA VAL A 131 15.81 -18.52 1.83
C VAL A 131 16.40 -19.91 1.94
N HIS A 132 17.58 -20.03 2.53
CA HIS A 132 18.22 -21.32 2.79
C HIS A 132 17.32 -22.23 3.66
N THR A 133 16.77 -21.69 4.74
CA THR A 133 15.83 -22.41 5.62
C THR A 133 14.61 -22.90 4.84
N TRP A 134 14.02 -22.08 3.98
CA TRP A 134 12.86 -22.48 3.19
C TRP A 134 13.19 -23.55 2.16
N ILE A 135 14.35 -23.47 1.54
CA ILE A 135 14.85 -24.51 0.61
C ILE A 135 14.98 -25.85 1.33
N GLU A 136 15.61 -25.88 2.51
CA GLU A 136 15.78 -27.09 3.29
C GLU A 136 14.44 -27.70 3.73
N LEU A 137 13.46 -26.88 4.13
CA LEU A 137 12.14 -27.34 4.52
C LEU A 137 11.35 -28.02 3.38
N VAL A 138 11.60 -27.65 2.13
CA VAL A 138 10.89 -28.22 0.98
C VAL A 138 11.73 -29.29 0.24
N ARG A 139 12.99 -29.45 0.58
CA ARG A 139 13.91 -30.39 -0.08
C ARG A 139 13.54 -31.85 0.16
N GLU A 140 12.90 -32.14 1.29
CA GLU A 140 12.35 -33.47 1.60
C GLU A 140 11.00 -33.67 0.85
#